data_29c59eb3c828804137e2e86d5621200c
#
_entry.id   29c59eb3c828804137e2e86d5621200c
#
_cell.length_a   1.000
_cell.length_b   1.000
_cell.length_c   1.000
_cell.angle_alpha   90.00
_cell.angle_beta   90.00
_cell.angle_gamma   90.00
#
_symmetry.space_group_name_H-M   'P 1'
#
loop_
_entity.id
_entity.type
_entity.pdbx_description
1 polymer ?
#
loop_
_entity_poly.entity_id
_entity_poly.type
_entity_poly.pdbx_seq_one_letter_code
_entity_poly.pdbx_strand_id
1 'polypeptide(L)'
;MRPFAFVLLLSLLLVACNRHHVAKLSHRSTPVDGWESADTLIFPIDSLPADGRYALTIGVRTSSAYPYPFRTLALSIEARFLSQARYADTIYCSLTDHEGDVSGKGVSVYQYSFPVDTFQLHRGARGTITIHHIMRRNLLPGVSDVGIRLERL
;
A
#
# COMPACT_ATOMS: atom_id res chain seq x y z
N MET A 1 -30.95 -36.04 20.70
CA MET A 1 -29.82 -36.14 19.75
C MET A 1 -29.68 -34.93 18.79
N ARG A 2 -30.54 -33.94 18.86
CA ARG A 2 -30.51 -32.74 18.00
C ARG A 2 -29.63 -31.56 18.45
N PRO A 3 -29.34 -31.31 19.74
CA PRO A 3 -28.52 -30.16 20.13
C PRO A 3 -27.00 -30.32 19.83
N PHE A 4 -26.50 -31.56 19.81
CA PHE A 4 -25.07 -31.81 19.54
C PHE A 4 -24.65 -31.45 18.11
N ALA A 5 -25.51 -31.67 17.10
CA ALA A 5 -25.23 -31.31 15.71
C ALA A 5 -25.18 -29.78 15.50
N PHE A 6 -25.99 -29.04 16.26
CA PHE A 6 -26.05 -27.57 16.19
C PHE A 6 -24.80 -26.92 16.80
N VAL A 7 -24.29 -27.48 17.90
CA VAL A 7 -23.05 -27.03 18.55
C VAL A 7 -21.84 -27.34 17.67
N LEU A 8 -21.83 -28.50 17.01
CA LEU A 8 -20.76 -28.86 16.07
C LEU A 8 -20.73 -27.95 14.83
N LEU A 9 -21.90 -27.60 14.30
CA LEU A 9 -22.02 -26.69 13.14
C LEU A 9 -21.61 -25.27 13.53
N LEU A 10 -21.92 -24.80 14.72
CA LEU A 10 -21.56 -23.49 15.22
C LEU A 10 -20.04 -23.37 15.47
N SER A 11 -19.40 -24.45 15.92
CA SER A 11 -17.94 -24.48 16.13
C SER A 11 -17.13 -24.45 14.82
N LEU A 12 -17.67 -25.02 13.73
CA LEU A 12 -17.02 -24.95 12.40
C LEU A 12 -17.03 -23.53 11.81
N LEU A 13 -18.00 -22.69 12.15
CA LEU A 13 -18.09 -21.32 11.68
C LEU A 13 -17.04 -20.38 12.32
N LEU A 14 -16.47 -20.76 13.45
CA LEU A 14 -15.47 -19.96 14.16
C LEU A 14 -14.03 -20.14 13.60
N VAL A 15 -13.77 -21.14 12.76
CA VAL A 15 -12.45 -21.44 12.21
C VAL A 15 -12.18 -20.71 10.88
N ALA A 16 -13.18 -20.10 10.26
CA ALA A 16 -13.07 -19.47 8.93
C ALA A 16 -12.51 -18.03 8.93
N CYS A 17 -11.97 -17.55 10.05
CA CYS A 17 -11.32 -16.24 10.07
C CYS A 17 -9.88 -16.36 9.56
N ASN A 18 -9.71 -16.27 8.24
CA ASN A 18 -8.40 -16.13 7.61
C ASN A 18 -7.85 -14.76 7.99
N ARG A 19 -7.07 -14.71 9.09
CA ARG A 19 -6.51 -13.46 9.62
C ARG A 19 -5.31 -13.07 8.80
N HIS A 20 -5.53 -12.32 7.72
CA HIS A 20 -4.47 -11.53 7.12
C HIS A 20 -3.92 -10.58 8.17
N HIS A 21 -2.67 -10.75 8.55
CA HIS A 21 -2.07 -9.96 9.62
C HIS A 21 -1.27 -8.80 9.04
N VAL A 22 -1.79 -7.57 9.22
CA VAL A 22 -1.08 -6.36 8.81
C VAL A 22 0.15 -6.19 9.71
N ALA A 23 1.33 -6.33 9.13
CA ALA A 23 2.60 -6.18 9.83
C ALA A 23 3.04 -4.71 9.88
N LYS A 24 2.76 -3.93 8.82
CA LYS A 24 3.05 -2.49 8.76
C LYS A 24 1.97 -1.78 7.94
N LEU A 25 1.46 -0.70 8.49
CA LEU A 25 0.64 0.29 7.80
C LEU A 25 1.22 1.66 8.13
N SER A 26 1.63 2.41 7.12
CA SER A 26 2.24 3.73 7.31
C SER A 26 1.93 4.64 6.15
N HIS A 27 1.71 5.91 6.42
CA HIS A 27 1.47 6.95 5.43
C HIS A 27 2.48 8.09 5.60
N ARG A 28 2.83 8.74 4.50
CA ARG A 28 3.65 9.95 4.46
C ARG A 28 2.92 11.00 3.65
N SER A 29 2.66 12.15 4.27
CA SER A 29 2.07 13.30 3.59
C SER A 29 3.08 13.91 2.62
N THR A 30 2.58 14.39 1.51
CA THR A 30 3.33 15.20 0.55
C THR A 30 3.04 16.69 0.82
N PRO A 31 3.94 17.62 0.42
CA PRO A 31 3.67 19.04 0.55
C PRO A 31 2.41 19.48 -0.19
N VAL A 32 1.69 20.47 0.37
CA VAL A 32 0.42 20.98 -0.20
C VAL A 32 0.62 21.62 -1.57
N ASP A 33 1.74 22.28 -1.77
CA ASP A 33 2.16 22.97 -3.02
C ASP A 33 2.60 21.99 -4.09
N GLY A 34 2.82 20.73 -3.72
CA GLY A 34 3.15 19.63 -4.62
C GLY A 34 4.30 18.78 -4.10
N TRP A 35 4.33 17.56 -4.58
CA TRP A 35 5.40 16.59 -4.31
C TRP A 35 6.50 16.73 -5.34
N GLU A 36 7.72 17.00 -4.90
CA GLU A 36 8.88 17.09 -5.79
C GLU A 36 9.41 15.70 -6.16
N SER A 37 9.89 15.55 -7.40
CA SER A 37 10.45 14.27 -7.87
C SER A 37 11.71 13.83 -7.10
N ALA A 38 12.44 14.79 -6.52
CA ALA A 38 13.58 14.53 -5.66
C ALA A 38 13.20 14.08 -4.24
N ASP A 39 11.96 14.35 -3.82
CA ASP A 39 11.49 13.99 -2.49
C ASP A 39 11.13 12.51 -2.40
N THR A 40 11.97 11.76 -1.75
CA THR A 40 11.75 10.33 -1.52
C THR A 40 11.03 10.09 -0.21
N LEU A 41 9.89 9.43 -0.27
CA LEU A 41 9.14 9.00 0.90
C LEU A 41 9.77 7.72 1.46
N ILE A 42 10.13 7.74 2.73
CA ILE A 42 10.86 6.66 3.39
C ILE A 42 9.97 5.99 4.43
N PHE A 43 9.83 4.67 4.31
CA PHE A 43 9.02 3.83 5.19
C PHE A 43 9.91 2.78 5.86
N PRO A 44 10.34 3.00 7.11
CA PRO A 44 11.09 2.01 7.84
C PRO A 44 10.19 0.82 8.20
N ILE A 45 10.71 -0.38 7.99
CA ILE A 45 10.11 -1.63 8.42
C ILE A 45 10.90 -2.11 9.65
N ASP A 46 10.21 -2.12 10.76
CA ASP A 46 10.74 -2.66 12.03
C ASP A 46 10.77 -4.18 11.99
N SER A 47 11.18 -4.80 13.09
CA SER A 47 11.24 -6.25 13.21
C SER A 47 9.91 -6.92 12.91
N LEU A 48 9.87 -7.77 11.88
CA LEU A 48 8.66 -8.53 11.52
C LEU A 48 8.35 -9.60 12.57
N PRO A 49 7.06 -9.85 12.86
CA PRO A 49 6.65 -10.74 13.96
C PRO A 49 6.81 -12.24 13.65
N ALA A 50 6.85 -12.63 12.38
CA ALA A 50 6.83 -14.03 11.98
C ALA A 50 7.46 -14.24 10.59
N ASP A 51 7.85 -15.49 10.31
CA ASP A 51 8.17 -15.93 8.95
C ASP A 51 6.90 -15.97 8.08
N GLY A 52 7.06 -15.76 6.79
CA GLY A 52 5.96 -15.93 5.85
C GLY A 52 6.08 -15.10 4.58
N ARG A 53 5.03 -15.22 3.78
CA ARG A 53 4.84 -14.39 2.59
C ARG A 53 4.15 -13.10 2.99
N TYR A 54 4.71 -11.98 2.55
CA TYR A 54 4.19 -10.64 2.84
C TYR A 54 3.86 -9.93 1.54
N ALA A 55 2.60 -9.55 1.37
CA ALA A 55 2.15 -8.74 0.26
C ALA A 55 2.37 -7.25 0.55
N LEU A 56 2.99 -6.54 -0.38
CA LEU A 56 3.13 -5.08 -0.36
C LEU A 56 2.05 -4.45 -1.23
N THR A 57 1.34 -3.50 -0.65
CA THR A 57 0.36 -2.67 -1.33
C THR A 57 0.71 -1.21 -1.09
N ILE A 58 0.65 -0.39 -2.14
CA ILE A 58 0.79 1.06 -2.07
C ILE A 58 -0.60 1.69 -2.01
N GLY A 59 -0.80 2.56 -1.02
CA GLY A 59 -1.95 3.45 -0.94
C GLY A 59 -1.59 4.83 -1.48
N VAL A 60 -2.47 5.42 -2.26
CA VAL A 60 -2.36 6.81 -2.72
C VAL A 60 -3.62 7.54 -2.29
N ARG A 61 -3.48 8.75 -1.80
CA ARG A 61 -4.60 9.65 -1.55
C ARG A 61 -4.43 10.95 -2.33
N THR A 62 -5.52 11.38 -2.95
CA THR A 62 -5.57 12.66 -3.68
C THR A 62 -6.65 13.57 -3.10
N SER A 63 -6.45 14.88 -3.20
CA SER A 63 -7.40 15.86 -2.71
C SER A 63 -8.43 16.23 -3.79
N SER A 64 -9.69 16.37 -3.40
CA SER A 64 -10.71 16.96 -4.28
C SER A 64 -10.58 18.49 -4.38
N ALA A 65 -10.05 19.14 -3.35
CA ALA A 65 -9.83 20.59 -3.33
C ALA A 65 -8.68 21.04 -4.24
N TYR A 66 -7.68 20.18 -4.39
CA TYR A 66 -6.54 20.36 -5.31
C TYR A 66 -6.43 19.11 -6.18
N PRO A 67 -7.23 18.99 -7.25
CA PRO A 67 -7.31 17.78 -8.04
C PRO A 67 -5.98 17.40 -8.68
N TYR A 68 -5.66 16.12 -8.64
CA TYR A 68 -4.53 15.56 -9.36
C TYR A 68 -4.77 15.70 -10.88
N PRO A 69 -3.86 16.33 -11.65
CA PRO A 69 -4.16 16.73 -13.01
C PRO A 69 -3.94 15.66 -14.09
N PHE A 70 -3.48 14.45 -13.72
CA PHE A 70 -3.15 13.40 -14.67
C PHE A 70 -3.99 12.14 -14.42
N ARG A 71 -4.11 11.30 -15.44
CA ARG A 71 -4.82 10.01 -15.33
C ARG A 71 -4.03 8.97 -14.55
N THR A 72 -2.71 9.01 -14.68
CA THR A 72 -1.82 8.00 -14.14
C THR A 72 -0.74 8.65 -13.31
N LEU A 73 -0.40 8.04 -12.18
CA LEU A 73 0.73 8.38 -11.35
C LEU A 73 1.77 7.26 -11.46
N ALA A 74 2.97 7.59 -11.95
CA ALA A 74 4.08 6.66 -12.04
C ALA A 74 4.96 6.79 -10.80
N LEU A 75 5.17 5.68 -10.09
CA LEU A 75 5.95 5.59 -8.87
C LEU A 75 7.09 4.60 -9.05
N SER A 76 8.29 5.00 -8.63
CA SER A 76 9.42 4.10 -8.42
C SER A 76 9.42 3.64 -6.96
N ILE A 77 9.52 2.34 -6.76
CA ILE A 77 9.50 1.69 -5.45
C ILE A 77 10.79 0.91 -5.30
N GLU A 78 11.44 1.08 -4.18
CA GLU A 78 12.57 0.26 -3.80
C GLU A 78 12.36 -0.30 -2.40
N ALA A 79 12.48 -1.62 -2.25
CA ALA A 79 12.45 -2.30 -0.96
C ALA A 79 13.80 -2.97 -0.69
N ARG A 80 14.38 -2.65 0.47
CA ARG A 80 15.64 -3.21 0.96
C ARG A 80 15.40 -3.83 2.32
N PHE A 81 15.47 -5.15 2.38
CA PHE A 81 15.45 -5.89 3.63
C PHE A 81 16.85 -6.39 3.96
N LEU A 82 17.25 -6.31 5.23
CA LEU A 82 18.52 -6.84 5.69
C LEU A 82 18.59 -8.34 5.39
N SER A 83 19.70 -8.79 4.83
CA SER A 83 19.97 -10.19 4.45
C SER A 83 19.15 -10.72 3.26
N GLN A 84 18.55 -9.83 2.44
CA GLN A 84 17.81 -10.21 1.25
C GLN A 84 18.20 -9.37 0.03
N ALA A 85 17.84 -9.87 -1.16
CA ALA A 85 18.03 -9.12 -2.39
C ALA A 85 17.20 -7.81 -2.39
N ARG A 86 17.79 -6.76 -2.96
CA ARG A 86 17.09 -5.51 -3.22
C ARG A 86 16.01 -5.74 -4.26
N TYR A 87 14.82 -5.26 -3.97
CA TYR A 87 13.72 -5.17 -4.92
C TYR A 87 13.62 -3.72 -5.44
N ALA A 88 13.46 -3.54 -6.72
CA ALA A 88 13.18 -2.25 -7.33
C ALA A 88 12.24 -2.43 -8.52
N ASP A 89 11.17 -1.65 -8.55
CA ASP A 89 10.17 -1.70 -9.61
C ASP A 89 9.50 -0.34 -9.83
N THR A 90 8.77 -0.23 -10.92
CA THR A 90 7.95 0.92 -11.28
C THR A 90 6.50 0.48 -11.42
N ILE A 91 5.60 1.14 -10.69
CA ILE A 91 4.17 0.92 -10.85
C ILE A 91 3.48 2.14 -11.48
N TYR A 92 2.46 1.86 -12.27
CA TYR A 92 1.61 2.86 -12.91
C TYR A 92 0.23 2.82 -12.26
N CYS A 93 -0.05 3.81 -11.42
CA CYS A 93 -1.29 3.93 -10.66
C CYS A 93 -2.33 4.67 -11.52
N SER A 94 -3.35 3.97 -12.02
CA SER A 94 -4.48 4.62 -12.71
C SER A 94 -5.40 5.27 -11.67
N LEU A 95 -5.55 6.59 -11.71
CA LEU A 95 -6.35 7.37 -10.77
C LEU A 95 -7.70 7.79 -11.34
N THR A 96 -7.91 7.64 -12.64
CA THR A 96 -9.18 7.85 -13.30
C THR A 96 -9.58 6.63 -14.12
N ASP A 97 -10.87 6.50 -14.39
CA ASP A 97 -11.39 5.50 -15.30
C ASP A 97 -11.19 5.88 -16.78
N HIS A 98 -11.81 5.12 -17.69
CA HIS A 98 -11.71 5.36 -19.14
C HIS A 98 -12.41 6.65 -19.57
N GLU A 99 -13.42 7.09 -18.84
CA GLU A 99 -14.21 8.30 -19.10
C GLU A 99 -13.52 9.56 -18.54
N GLY A 100 -12.53 9.37 -17.64
CA GLY A 100 -11.77 10.44 -17.01
C GLY A 100 -12.27 10.78 -15.61
N ASP A 101 -13.25 10.02 -15.11
CA ASP A 101 -13.78 10.21 -13.78
C ASP A 101 -12.86 9.58 -12.72
N VAL A 102 -12.85 10.18 -11.53
CA VAL A 102 -12.04 9.71 -10.40
C VAL A 102 -12.46 8.30 -9.97
N SER A 103 -11.56 7.34 -10.05
CA SER A 103 -11.82 5.95 -9.67
C SER A 103 -11.58 5.65 -8.18
N GLY A 104 -11.02 6.60 -7.44
CA GLY A 104 -10.74 6.47 -6.00
C GLY A 104 -12.00 6.48 -5.14
N LYS A 105 -11.89 5.87 -3.96
CA LYS A 105 -12.99 5.84 -2.98
C LYS A 105 -12.90 7.07 -2.07
N GLY A 106 -13.99 7.79 -1.89
CA GLY A 106 -14.06 8.94 -1.00
C GLY A 106 -14.84 10.10 -1.59
N VAL A 107 -14.89 11.23 -0.85
CA VAL A 107 -15.60 12.46 -1.25
C VAL A 107 -14.65 13.65 -1.31
N SER A 108 -13.99 13.98 -0.20
CA SER A 108 -13.02 15.09 -0.11
C SER A 108 -11.59 14.64 -0.34
N VAL A 109 -11.31 13.39 -0.02
CA VAL A 109 -10.03 12.71 -0.28
C VAL A 109 -10.35 11.39 -0.95
N TYR A 110 -9.76 11.17 -2.11
CA TYR A 110 -9.91 9.92 -2.85
C TYR A 110 -8.76 8.97 -2.52
N GLN A 111 -9.12 7.77 -2.11
CA GLN A 111 -8.16 6.73 -1.74
C GLN A 111 -8.09 5.64 -2.80
N TYR A 112 -6.86 5.26 -3.14
CA TYR A 112 -6.53 4.21 -4.09
C TYR A 112 -5.62 3.17 -3.42
N SER A 113 -5.62 1.96 -3.97
CA SER A 113 -4.82 0.85 -3.46
C SER A 113 -4.27 0.03 -4.63
N PHE A 114 -2.96 -0.13 -4.69
CA PHE A 114 -2.26 -0.78 -5.78
C PHE A 114 -1.37 -1.89 -5.23
N PRO A 115 -1.64 -3.16 -5.56
CA PRO A 115 -0.74 -4.25 -5.21
C PRO A 115 0.59 -4.10 -5.96
N VAL A 116 1.70 -4.41 -5.30
CA VAL A 116 3.04 -4.31 -5.86
C VAL A 116 3.64 -5.69 -6.05
N ASP A 117 4.00 -6.37 -4.96
CA ASP A 117 4.65 -7.66 -4.99
C ASP A 117 4.46 -8.43 -3.67
N THR A 118 4.93 -9.65 -3.64
CA THR A 118 4.93 -10.51 -2.45
C THR A 118 6.35 -10.96 -2.14
N PHE A 119 6.79 -10.73 -0.91
CA PHE A 119 8.12 -11.07 -0.41
C PHE A 119 8.07 -12.26 0.54
N GLN A 120 9.03 -13.18 0.41
CA GLN A 120 9.28 -14.18 1.44
C GLN A 120 10.20 -13.55 2.49
N LEU A 121 9.67 -13.26 3.68
CA LEU A 121 10.39 -12.58 4.74
C LEU A 121 10.45 -13.44 6.02
N HIS A 122 11.52 -13.28 6.80
CA HIS A 122 11.73 -14.01 8.02
C HIS A 122 11.32 -13.17 9.24
N ARG A 123 11.01 -13.86 10.32
CA ARG A 123 10.82 -13.24 11.63
C ARG A 123 12.06 -12.41 11.99
N GLY A 124 11.82 -11.21 12.50
CA GLY A 124 12.88 -10.28 12.85
C GLY A 124 13.45 -9.49 11.66
N ALA A 125 13.02 -9.77 10.41
CA ALA A 125 13.45 -9.00 9.25
C ALA A 125 13.14 -7.53 9.43
N ARG A 126 14.12 -6.68 9.07
CA ARG A 126 14.05 -5.22 9.10
C ARG A 126 14.45 -4.69 7.73
N GLY A 127 13.97 -3.51 7.41
CA GLY A 127 14.30 -2.91 6.13
C GLY A 127 13.74 -1.53 5.96
N THR A 128 13.76 -1.08 4.72
CA THR A 128 13.23 0.22 4.32
C THR A 128 12.57 0.07 2.96
N ILE A 129 11.39 0.65 2.82
CA ILE A 129 10.74 0.85 1.54
C ILE A 129 10.81 2.33 1.21
N THR A 130 11.27 2.67 0.01
CA THR A 130 11.35 4.04 -0.48
C THR A 130 10.47 4.20 -1.71
N ILE A 131 9.80 5.34 -1.82
CA ILE A 131 8.89 5.64 -2.92
C ILE A 131 9.13 7.08 -3.37
N HIS A 132 9.27 7.31 -4.67
CA HIS A 132 9.25 8.63 -5.27
C HIS A 132 8.48 8.59 -6.61
N HIS A 133 7.95 9.73 -7.04
CA HIS A 133 7.30 9.78 -8.35
C HIS A 133 8.33 9.98 -9.47
N ILE A 134 8.05 9.38 -10.61
CA ILE A 134 8.88 9.47 -11.83
C ILE A 134 8.12 10.16 -12.97
N MET A 135 7.21 11.05 -12.62
CA MET A 135 6.49 11.87 -13.58
C MET A 135 7.42 12.88 -14.24
N ARG A 136 7.12 13.28 -15.49
CA ARG A 136 7.91 14.30 -16.21
C ARG A 136 7.89 15.67 -15.55
N ARG A 137 6.84 15.96 -14.77
CA ARG A 137 6.70 17.21 -14.03
C ARG A 137 7.39 17.06 -12.67
N ASN A 138 8.35 17.95 -12.37
CA ASN A 138 9.09 17.90 -11.12
C ASN A 138 8.21 18.12 -9.89
N LEU A 139 7.34 19.11 -9.93
CA LEU A 139 6.41 19.41 -8.85
C LEU A 139 5.03 18.86 -9.21
N LEU A 140 4.54 17.91 -8.44
CA LEU A 140 3.32 17.16 -8.68
C LEU A 140 2.24 17.54 -7.68
N PRO A 141 1.26 18.38 -8.06
CA PRO A 141 0.16 18.77 -7.18
C PRO A 141 -0.89 17.68 -7.05
N GLY A 142 -1.72 17.76 -6.02
CA GLY A 142 -2.94 16.97 -5.87
C GLY A 142 -2.76 15.61 -5.21
N VAL A 143 -1.54 15.13 -5.00
CA VAL A 143 -1.28 13.98 -4.12
C VAL A 143 -1.24 14.49 -2.69
N SER A 144 -2.05 13.93 -1.80
CA SER A 144 -2.10 14.32 -0.38
C SER A 144 -1.15 13.49 0.48
N ASP A 145 -1.13 12.21 0.24
CA ASP A 145 -0.21 11.28 0.89
C ASP A 145 -0.04 9.99 0.09
N VAL A 146 1.05 9.32 0.37
CA VAL A 146 1.32 7.96 -0.09
C VAL A 146 1.57 7.07 1.10
N GLY A 147 1.08 5.85 1.06
CA GLY A 147 1.22 4.88 2.13
C GLY A 147 1.68 3.53 1.65
N ILE A 148 2.17 2.74 2.59
CA ILE A 148 2.46 1.32 2.40
C ILE A 148 1.60 0.49 3.33
N ARG A 149 1.18 -0.67 2.85
CA ARG A 149 0.62 -1.75 3.64
C ARG A 149 1.42 -3.02 3.36
N LEU A 150 2.03 -3.56 4.38
CA LEU A 150 2.72 -4.84 4.34
C LEU A 150 1.91 -5.85 5.16
N GLU A 151 1.39 -6.85 4.50
CA GLU A 151 0.42 -7.79 5.07
C GLU A 151 0.92 -9.22 4.90
N ARG A 152 0.91 -9.99 5.98
CA ARG A 152 1.23 -11.42 5.93
C ARG A 152 0.04 -12.20 5.39
N LEU A 153 0.31 -13.01 4.36
CA LEU A 153 -0.66 -13.89 3.71
C LEU A 153 -0.87 -15.20 4.47
#